data_785f5d878c633a7976e2d9e835489f7e
#
_entry.id   785f5d878c633a7976e2d9e835489f7e
#
_cell.length_a   1.000
_cell.length_b   1.000
_cell.length_c   1.000
_cell.angle_alpha   90.00
_cell.angle_beta   90.00
_cell.angle_gamma   90.00
#
_symmetry.space_group_name_H-M   'P 1'
#
loop_
_entity.id
_entity.type
_entity.pdbx_description
1 polymer ?
#
loop_
_entity_poly.entity_id
_entity_poly.type
_entity_poly.pdbx_seq_one_letter_code
_entity_poly.pdbx_strand_id
1 'polypeptide(L)'
;MSEKPTKHTKVLIIGSGPAGYTAAVYAARAMLKPILVYGSEPGGQLTTTTDVENYPGFAKAIQGPWLMEQMKEQAHAVGTEMIEDHISSVNLKSKPFEAIGDGGQKYTADSIIISTGAQARWLNLKSEQEFRGFGVSACATCDGFFFKDKEVAVVGGGN
;
A
#
# COMPACT_ATOMS: atom_id res chain seq x y z
N MET A 1 19.20 26.49 -4.37
CA MET A 1 19.03 25.07 -4.04
C MET A 1 19.42 24.29 -5.29
N SER A 2 20.40 23.40 -5.22
CA SER A 2 20.77 22.57 -6.37
C SER A 2 19.61 21.62 -6.70
N GLU A 3 19.16 21.60 -7.94
CA GLU A 3 18.18 20.64 -8.40
C GLU A 3 18.68 19.20 -8.15
N LYS A 4 17.87 18.38 -7.53
CA LYS A 4 18.18 16.95 -7.35
C LYS A 4 18.17 16.27 -8.72
N PRO A 5 19.10 15.34 -8.99
CA PRO A 5 19.10 14.62 -10.26
C PRO A 5 17.80 13.83 -10.44
N THR A 6 17.23 13.89 -11.64
CA THR A 6 16.05 13.10 -11.98
C THR A 6 16.37 11.61 -11.93
N LYS A 7 15.54 10.82 -11.25
CA LYS A 7 15.62 9.36 -11.26
C LYS A 7 14.71 8.78 -12.34
N HIS A 8 15.28 7.98 -13.25
CA HIS A 8 14.51 7.29 -14.29
C HIS A 8 14.42 5.79 -14.04
N THR A 9 13.26 5.21 -14.32
CA THR A 9 13.04 3.76 -14.24
C THR A 9 12.06 3.29 -15.31
N LYS A 10 12.10 1.99 -15.65
CA LYS A 10 11.07 1.39 -16.52
C LYS A 10 9.71 1.31 -15.83
N VAL A 11 9.69 1.03 -14.53
CA VAL A 11 8.46 0.89 -13.73
C VAL A 11 8.62 1.64 -12.42
N LEU A 12 7.84 2.69 -12.24
CA LEU A 12 7.69 3.39 -10.96
C LEU A 12 6.45 2.84 -10.24
N ILE A 13 6.64 2.40 -9.00
CA ILE A 13 5.57 1.88 -8.14
C ILE A 13 5.36 2.87 -7.02
N ILE A 14 4.15 3.39 -6.88
CA ILE A 14 3.79 4.36 -5.84
C ILE A 14 2.94 3.65 -4.79
N GLY A 15 3.50 3.48 -3.61
CA GLY A 15 2.89 2.79 -2.48
C GLY A 15 3.49 1.41 -2.20
N SER A 16 3.59 1.07 -0.92
CA SER A 16 4.27 -0.10 -0.38
C SER A 16 3.36 -1.06 0.41
N GLY A 17 2.06 -1.02 0.15
CA GLY A 17 1.15 -2.05 0.63
C GLY A 17 1.39 -3.40 -0.08
N PRO A 18 0.60 -4.44 0.23
CA PRO A 18 0.73 -5.76 -0.40
C PRO A 18 0.73 -5.70 -1.92
N ALA A 19 -0.09 -4.83 -2.51
CA ALA A 19 -0.15 -4.65 -3.96
C ALA A 19 1.15 -4.07 -4.52
N GLY A 20 1.73 -3.06 -3.85
CA GLY A 20 2.98 -2.44 -4.26
C GLY A 20 4.16 -3.39 -4.18
N TYR A 21 4.32 -4.09 -3.07
CA TYR A 21 5.41 -5.08 -2.94
C TYR A 21 5.24 -6.25 -3.91
N THR A 22 4.01 -6.73 -4.13
CA THR A 22 3.75 -7.77 -5.14
C THR A 22 4.16 -7.30 -6.53
N ALA A 23 3.75 -6.10 -6.93
CA ALA A 23 4.15 -5.51 -8.21
C ALA A 23 5.67 -5.38 -8.33
N ALA A 24 6.34 -4.94 -7.26
CA ALA A 24 7.78 -4.78 -7.20
C ALA A 24 8.53 -6.10 -7.40
N VAL A 25 8.09 -7.17 -6.71
CA VAL A 25 8.67 -8.51 -6.86
C VAL A 25 8.63 -8.96 -8.32
N TYR A 26 7.47 -8.87 -8.98
CA TYR A 26 7.33 -9.34 -10.35
C TYR A 26 8.02 -8.44 -11.37
N ALA A 27 7.98 -7.12 -11.20
CA ALA A 27 8.71 -6.19 -12.07
C ALA A 27 10.23 -6.39 -11.97
N ALA A 28 10.76 -6.61 -10.77
CA ALA A 28 12.18 -6.90 -10.57
C ALA A 28 12.58 -8.25 -11.18
N ARG A 29 11.78 -9.30 -11.00
CA ARG A 29 12.01 -10.61 -11.63
C ARG A 29 11.94 -10.56 -13.15
N ALA A 30 11.17 -9.63 -13.72
CA ALA A 30 11.16 -9.34 -15.16
C ALA A 30 12.34 -8.47 -15.61
N MET A 31 13.31 -8.20 -14.74
CA MET A 31 14.50 -7.37 -14.98
C MET A 31 14.18 -5.93 -15.41
N LEU A 32 13.06 -5.39 -14.93
CA LEU A 32 12.63 -4.02 -15.22
C LEU A 32 13.26 -2.98 -14.29
N LYS A 33 14.01 -3.41 -13.28
CA LYS A 33 14.68 -2.54 -12.28
C LYS A 33 13.71 -1.49 -11.71
N PRO A 34 12.62 -1.94 -11.06
CA PRO A 34 11.60 -1.02 -10.57
C PRO A 34 12.13 -0.15 -9.45
N ILE A 35 11.60 1.08 -9.38
CA ILE A 35 11.67 1.93 -8.20
C ILE A 35 10.32 1.86 -7.51
N LEU A 36 10.31 1.53 -6.22
CA LEU A 36 9.15 1.61 -5.36
C LEU A 36 9.32 2.79 -4.42
N VAL A 37 8.38 3.74 -4.50
CA VAL A 37 8.34 4.91 -3.60
C VAL A 37 7.28 4.64 -2.54
N TYR A 38 7.70 4.68 -1.27
CA TYR A 38 6.82 4.51 -0.12
C TYR A 38 6.80 5.80 0.71
N GLY A 39 5.61 6.14 1.22
CA GLY A 39 5.42 7.29 2.08
C GLY A 39 5.85 7.03 3.52
N SER A 40 5.33 7.85 4.44
CA SER A 40 5.63 7.76 5.89
C SER A 40 5.16 6.47 6.56
N GLU A 41 4.27 5.71 5.93
CA GLU A 41 3.69 4.47 6.47
C GLU A 41 4.02 3.28 5.56
N PRO A 42 5.28 2.78 5.55
CA PRO A 42 5.66 1.64 4.74
C PRO A 42 4.91 0.38 5.17
N GLY A 43 4.35 -0.36 4.20
CA GLY A 43 3.54 -1.56 4.45
C GLY A 43 2.04 -1.30 4.50
N GLY A 44 1.61 -0.05 4.66
CA GLY A 44 0.20 0.34 4.63
C GLY A 44 -0.62 -0.26 5.77
N GLN A 45 -1.93 -0.45 5.56
CA GLN A 45 -2.88 -0.81 6.61
C GLN A 45 -2.60 -2.14 7.32
N LEU A 46 -1.95 -3.09 6.69
CA LEU A 46 -1.62 -4.37 7.32
C LEU A 46 -0.61 -4.23 8.46
N THR A 47 0.15 -3.14 8.52
CA THR A 47 1.07 -2.87 9.63
C THR A 47 0.36 -2.55 10.94
N THR A 48 -0.91 -2.14 10.88
CA THR A 48 -1.77 -1.86 12.03
C THR A 48 -2.79 -2.96 12.32
N THR A 49 -2.78 -4.03 11.53
CA THR A 49 -3.67 -5.19 11.67
C THR A 49 -2.95 -6.28 12.45
N THR A 50 -3.67 -6.96 13.36
CA THR A 50 -3.13 -8.10 14.10
C THR A 50 -3.18 -9.36 13.25
N ASP A 51 -4.27 -10.11 13.30
CA ASP A 51 -4.41 -11.37 12.60
C ASP A 51 -4.91 -11.16 11.16
N VAL A 52 -4.22 -11.79 10.24
CA VAL A 52 -4.56 -11.82 8.80
C VAL A 52 -4.83 -13.28 8.43
N GLU A 53 -6.08 -13.58 8.08
CA GLU A 53 -6.53 -14.94 7.74
C GLU A 53 -6.86 -15.11 6.25
N ASN A 54 -6.96 -13.99 5.54
CA ASN A 54 -7.41 -13.95 4.14
C ASN A 54 -6.30 -13.64 3.12
N TYR A 55 -5.03 -13.73 3.53
CA TYR A 55 -3.91 -13.65 2.59
C TYR A 55 -3.55 -15.05 2.07
N PRO A 56 -3.64 -15.31 0.75
CA PRO A 56 -3.40 -16.64 0.22
C PRO A 56 -1.99 -17.15 0.49
N GLY A 57 -1.87 -18.45 0.79
CA GLY A 57 -0.60 -19.13 1.03
C GLY A 57 -0.34 -19.49 2.49
N PHE A 58 -1.18 -19.04 3.41
CA PHE A 58 -1.09 -19.34 4.83
C PHE A 58 -2.37 -20.03 5.32
N ALA A 59 -2.22 -21.25 5.85
CA ALA A 59 -3.35 -22.03 6.37
C ALA A 59 -3.79 -21.62 7.78
N LYS A 60 -2.98 -20.81 8.45
CA LYS A 60 -3.25 -20.26 9.79
C LYS A 60 -3.11 -18.75 9.74
N ALA A 61 -3.78 -18.09 10.67
CA ALA A 61 -3.62 -16.64 10.85
C ALA A 61 -2.14 -16.24 11.02
N ILE A 62 -1.76 -15.16 10.38
CA ILE A 62 -0.42 -14.56 10.48
C ILE A 62 -0.55 -13.11 10.90
N GLN A 63 0.51 -12.56 11.50
CA GLN A 63 0.51 -11.17 11.90
C GLN A 63 0.74 -10.23 10.71
N GLY A 64 -0.10 -9.21 10.58
CA GLY A 64 -0.01 -8.23 9.50
C GLY A 64 1.36 -7.56 9.39
N PRO A 65 1.94 -7.02 10.49
CA PRO A 65 3.28 -6.42 10.44
C PRO A 65 4.37 -7.39 9.97
N TRP A 66 4.30 -8.64 10.42
CA TRP A 66 5.24 -9.69 9.99
C TRP A 66 5.12 -9.96 8.49
N LEU A 67 3.90 -10.11 7.98
CA LEU A 67 3.65 -10.32 6.55
C LEU A 67 4.25 -9.18 5.72
N MET A 68 4.05 -7.94 6.15
CA MET A 68 4.54 -6.78 5.41
C MET A 68 6.06 -6.69 5.40
N GLU A 69 6.73 -7.08 6.49
CA GLU A 69 8.19 -7.15 6.50
C GLU A 69 8.71 -8.24 5.56
N GLN A 70 8.08 -9.44 5.54
CA GLN A 70 8.44 -10.50 4.61
C GLN A 70 8.30 -10.06 3.14
N MET A 71 7.22 -9.36 2.80
CA MET A 71 7.00 -8.85 1.45
C MET A 71 8.02 -7.78 1.06
N LYS A 72 8.38 -6.91 1.98
CA LYS A 72 9.40 -5.87 1.79
C LYS A 72 10.77 -6.51 1.55
N GLU A 73 11.18 -7.44 2.41
CA GLU A 73 12.45 -8.17 2.26
C GLU A 73 12.51 -8.92 0.94
N GLN A 74 11.41 -9.58 0.54
CA GLN A 74 11.32 -10.28 -0.74
C GLN A 74 11.50 -9.31 -1.92
N ALA A 75 10.82 -8.17 -1.92
CA ALA A 75 10.94 -7.18 -2.98
C ALA A 75 12.37 -6.60 -3.07
N HIS A 76 13.01 -6.37 -1.93
CA HIS A 76 14.40 -5.92 -1.86
C HIS A 76 15.37 -6.99 -2.39
N ALA A 77 15.21 -8.23 -1.97
CA ALA A 77 16.09 -9.34 -2.33
C ALA A 77 16.11 -9.64 -3.84
N VAL A 78 15.02 -9.33 -4.56
CA VAL A 78 14.96 -9.49 -6.03
C VAL A 78 15.41 -8.24 -6.79
N GLY A 79 15.88 -7.18 -6.10
CA GLY A 79 16.50 -6.01 -6.72
C GLY A 79 15.59 -4.82 -6.97
N THR A 80 14.51 -4.66 -6.19
CA THR A 80 13.71 -3.43 -6.19
C THR A 80 14.47 -2.31 -5.47
N GLU A 81 14.64 -1.14 -6.10
CA GLU A 81 15.09 0.07 -5.41
C GLU A 81 13.91 0.65 -4.64
N MET A 82 14.08 0.81 -3.31
CA MET A 82 13.04 1.36 -2.43
C MET A 82 13.45 2.75 -1.96
N ILE A 83 12.57 3.72 -2.12
CA ILE A 83 12.83 5.13 -1.79
C ILE A 83 11.75 5.63 -0.84
N GLU A 84 12.18 6.18 0.28
CA GLU A 84 11.31 6.94 1.17
C GLU A 84 11.09 8.32 0.58
N ASP A 85 9.88 8.56 0.09
CA ASP A 85 9.41 9.84 -0.42
C ASP A 85 7.88 9.81 -0.50
N HIS A 86 7.24 10.96 -0.55
CA HIS A 86 5.81 11.07 -0.74
C HIS A 86 5.54 11.73 -2.09
N ILE A 87 4.89 11.02 -3.00
CA ILE A 87 4.56 11.55 -4.32
C ILE A 87 3.36 12.50 -4.20
N SER A 88 3.60 13.77 -4.45
CA SER A 88 2.59 14.83 -4.39
C SER A 88 1.87 15.07 -5.72
N SER A 89 2.51 14.75 -6.83
CA SER A 89 1.90 14.92 -8.15
C SER A 89 2.44 13.95 -9.19
N VAL A 90 1.60 13.65 -10.19
CA VAL A 90 1.97 12.85 -11.36
C VAL A 90 1.51 13.54 -12.64
N ASN A 91 2.30 13.45 -13.70
CA ASN A 91 1.94 13.86 -15.04
C ASN A 91 1.92 12.62 -15.96
N LEU A 92 0.72 12.22 -16.37
CA LEU A 92 0.47 11.03 -17.18
C LEU A 92 0.11 11.37 -18.65
N LYS A 93 0.25 12.65 -19.04
CA LYS A 93 -0.17 13.11 -20.38
C LYS A 93 0.80 12.72 -21.49
N SER A 94 2.08 12.54 -21.16
CA SER A 94 3.13 12.20 -22.12
C SER A 94 4.15 11.24 -21.50
N LYS A 95 4.84 10.47 -22.34
CA LYS A 95 5.96 9.62 -21.91
C LYS A 95 7.30 10.36 -22.08
N PRO A 96 8.30 10.08 -21.23
CA PRO A 96 8.14 9.31 -20.00
C PRO A 96 7.17 9.99 -19.03
N PHE A 97 6.41 9.19 -18.28
CA PHE A 97 5.55 9.72 -17.22
C PHE A 97 6.41 10.36 -16.13
N GLU A 98 5.88 11.40 -15.48
CA GLU A 98 6.61 12.11 -14.44
C GLU A 98 5.88 12.01 -13.10
N ALA A 99 6.65 11.93 -12.03
CA ALA A 99 6.18 12.06 -10.66
C ALA A 99 7.10 12.98 -9.86
N ILE A 100 6.52 13.75 -8.94
CA ILE A 100 7.25 14.69 -8.08
C ILE A 100 7.02 14.29 -6.63
N GLY A 101 8.10 14.09 -5.89
CA GLY A 101 8.08 13.91 -4.46
C GLY A 101 8.01 15.22 -3.69
N ASP A 102 7.55 15.20 -2.44
CA ASP A 102 7.39 16.38 -1.58
C ASP A 102 8.69 17.15 -1.40
N GLY A 103 9.83 16.46 -1.37
CA GLY A 103 11.15 17.07 -1.31
C GLY A 103 11.67 17.62 -2.65
N GLY A 104 10.83 17.71 -3.68
CA GLY A 104 11.18 18.18 -5.03
C GLY A 104 11.99 17.16 -5.84
N GLN A 105 12.10 15.91 -5.40
CA GLN A 105 12.71 14.85 -6.19
C GLN A 105 11.83 14.55 -7.40
N LYS A 106 12.41 14.60 -8.60
CA LYS A 106 11.74 14.22 -9.84
C LYS A 106 12.05 12.78 -10.20
N TYR A 107 10.99 12.04 -10.53
CA TYR A 107 11.02 10.69 -11.07
C TYR A 107 10.44 10.69 -12.47
N THR A 108 11.03 9.89 -13.37
CA THR A 108 10.46 9.63 -14.69
C THR A 108 10.35 8.12 -14.91
N ALA A 109 9.29 7.69 -15.59
CA ALA A 109 9.06 6.27 -15.82
C ALA A 109 8.38 5.97 -17.17
N ASP A 110 8.69 4.81 -17.73
CA ASP A 110 7.97 4.30 -18.90
C ASP A 110 6.56 3.83 -18.55
N SER A 111 6.39 3.33 -17.33
CA SER A 111 5.11 2.89 -16.75
C SER A 111 5.03 3.24 -15.26
N ILE A 112 3.83 3.56 -14.77
CA ILE A 112 3.57 3.82 -13.35
C ILE A 112 2.50 2.85 -12.85
N ILE A 113 2.74 2.26 -11.68
CA ILE A 113 1.76 1.48 -10.92
C ILE A 113 1.37 2.30 -9.71
N ILE A 114 0.09 2.63 -9.58
CA ILE A 114 -0.47 3.35 -8.44
C ILE A 114 -1.09 2.32 -7.48
N SER A 115 -0.46 2.13 -6.33
CA SER A 115 -0.85 1.16 -5.29
C SER A 115 -0.90 1.81 -3.91
N THR A 116 -1.44 3.03 -3.86
CA THR A 116 -1.47 3.90 -2.67
C THR A 116 -2.50 3.48 -1.63
N GLY A 117 -3.29 2.43 -1.93
CA GLY A 117 -4.32 1.93 -1.03
C GLY A 117 -5.52 2.86 -0.89
N ALA A 118 -6.25 2.68 0.19
CA ALA A 118 -7.41 3.49 0.54
C ALA A 118 -7.49 3.66 2.05
N GLN A 119 -8.17 4.72 2.49
CA GLN A 119 -8.49 4.93 3.89
C GLN A 119 -9.99 4.85 4.09
N ALA A 120 -10.41 4.25 5.20
CA ALA A 120 -11.82 4.20 5.57
C ALA A 120 -12.37 5.61 5.82
N ARG A 121 -13.59 5.84 5.36
CA ARG A 121 -14.35 7.05 5.70
C ARG A 121 -15.18 6.76 6.96
N TRP A 122 -14.76 7.34 8.06
CA TRP A 122 -15.41 7.21 9.35
C TRP A 122 -16.54 8.24 9.49
N LEU A 123 -17.51 7.95 10.36
CA LEU A 123 -18.57 8.89 10.74
C LEU A 123 -18.07 9.99 11.68
N ASN A 124 -16.85 9.83 12.22
CA ASN A 124 -16.21 10.72 13.19
C ASN A 124 -16.94 10.76 14.55
N LEU A 125 -17.54 9.65 14.94
CA LEU A 125 -18.14 9.48 16.26
C LEU A 125 -17.08 9.03 17.27
N LYS A 126 -17.16 9.48 18.50
CA LYS A 126 -16.24 9.06 19.57
C LYS A 126 -16.26 7.54 19.78
N SER A 127 -17.44 6.93 19.67
CA SER A 127 -17.64 5.49 19.80
C SER A 127 -16.95 4.68 18.70
N GLU A 128 -16.69 5.23 17.52
CA GLU A 128 -15.95 4.53 16.45
C GLU A 128 -14.52 4.24 16.89
N GLN A 129 -13.86 5.19 17.56
CA GLN A 129 -12.50 5.00 18.05
C GLN A 129 -12.47 4.02 19.23
N GLU A 130 -13.44 4.12 20.13
CA GLU A 130 -13.54 3.27 21.31
C GLU A 130 -13.80 1.81 20.98
N PHE A 131 -14.67 1.54 19.99
CA PHE A 131 -15.08 0.17 19.61
C PHE A 131 -14.43 -0.35 18.33
N ARG A 132 -13.45 0.35 17.80
CA ARG A 132 -12.71 -0.09 16.61
C ARG A 132 -11.96 -1.39 16.90
N GLY A 133 -12.27 -2.45 16.13
CA GLY A 133 -11.79 -3.81 16.37
C GLY A 133 -12.56 -4.57 17.48
N PHE A 134 -13.50 -3.91 18.17
CA PHE A 134 -14.34 -4.48 19.21
C PHE A 134 -15.85 -4.37 18.91
N GLY A 135 -16.20 -4.37 17.62
CA GLY A 135 -17.59 -4.27 17.17
C GLY A 135 -17.81 -3.20 16.10
N VAL A 136 -16.88 -2.27 15.91
CA VAL A 136 -16.90 -1.29 14.84
C VAL A 136 -15.79 -1.59 13.85
N SER A 137 -16.15 -1.83 12.60
CA SER A 137 -15.24 -2.13 11.48
C SER A 137 -15.60 -1.28 10.27
N ALA A 138 -14.59 -0.98 9.46
CA ALA A 138 -14.75 -0.36 8.14
C ALA A 138 -14.53 -1.34 6.97
N CYS A 139 -14.32 -2.62 7.26
CA CYS A 139 -14.06 -3.64 6.25
C CYS A 139 -14.92 -4.88 6.48
N ALA A 140 -16.04 -4.98 5.78
CA ALA A 140 -16.92 -6.14 5.89
C ALA A 140 -16.24 -7.44 5.43
N THR A 141 -15.41 -7.38 4.40
CA THR A 141 -14.69 -8.55 3.88
C THR A 141 -13.61 -9.05 4.85
N CYS A 142 -13.01 -8.13 5.63
CA CYS A 142 -11.98 -8.48 6.61
C CYS A 142 -12.60 -9.08 7.87
N ASP A 143 -13.62 -8.40 8.42
CA ASP A 143 -14.10 -8.63 9.78
C ASP A 143 -15.49 -9.27 9.83
N GLY A 144 -16.25 -9.27 8.73
CA GLY A 144 -17.64 -9.75 8.71
C GLY A 144 -17.79 -11.21 9.16
N PHE A 145 -16.77 -12.04 8.90
CA PHE A 145 -16.77 -13.44 9.34
C PHE A 145 -16.86 -13.59 10.86
N PHE A 146 -16.27 -12.70 11.63
CA PHE A 146 -16.31 -12.73 13.09
C PHE A 146 -17.68 -12.38 13.68
N PHE A 147 -18.57 -11.81 12.86
CA PHE A 147 -19.93 -11.42 13.25
C PHE A 147 -21.01 -12.32 12.66
N LYS A 148 -20.63 -13.54 12.20
CA LYS A 148 -21.58 -14.52 11.70
C LYS A 148 -22.66 -14.80 12.76
N ASP A 149 -23.91 -14.85 12.33
CA ASP A 149 -25.10 -15.06 13.17
C ASP A 149 -25.31 -13.98 14.27
N LYS A 150 -24.73 -12.77 14.06
CA LYS A 150 -24.96 -11.60 14.91
C LYS A 150 -25.81 -10.58 14.17
N GLU A 151 -26.56 -9.77 14.92
CA GLU A 151 -27.20 -8.59 14.37
C GLU A 151 -26.14 -7.53 14.13
N VAL A 152 -26.08 -7.00 12.91
CA VAL A 152 -25.12 -5.98 12.50
C VAL A 152 -25.83 -4.81 11.83
N ALA A 153 -25.33 -3.60 12.02
CA ALA A 153 -25.76 -2.43 11.29
C ALA A 153 -24.69 -2.07 10.25
N VAL A 154 -25.11 -1.80 9.02
CA VAL A 154 -24.25 -1.34 7.94
C VAL A 154 -24.59 0.10 7.63
N VAL A 155 -23.61 1.00 7.73
CA VAL A 155 -23.79 2.42 7.45
C VAL A 155 -23.16 2.76 6.11
N GLY A 156 -24.01 3.17 5.16
CA GLY A 156 -23.61 3.43 3.78
C GLY A 156 -23.99 2.31 2.83
N GLY A 157 -23.76 2.50 1.54
CA GLY A 157 -24.12 1.54 0.49
C GLY A 157 -23.23 1.67 -0.76
N GLY A 158 -22.09 2.32 -0.62
CA GLY A 158 -21.06 2.41 -1.64
C GLY A 158 -20.01 1.30 -1.48
N ASN A 159 -19.04 1.30 -2.39
CA ASN A 159 -17.83 0.48 -2.27
C ASN A 159 -16.82 1.14 -1.33
#